data_325396ce921ddf2940c55194c624fa93
#
_entry.id   325396ce921ddf2940c55194c624fa93
#
_cell.length_a   1.000
_cell.length_b   1.000
_cell.length_c   1.000
_cell.angle_alpha   90.00
_cell.angle_beta   90.00
_cell.angle_gamma   90.00
#
_symmetry.space_group_name_H-M   'P 1'
#
loop_
_entity.id
_entity.type
_entity.pdbx_description
1 polymer ?
#
loop_
_entity_poly.entity_id
_entity_poly.type
_entity_poly.pdbx_seq_one_letter_code
_entity_poly.pdbx_strand_id
1 'polypeptide(L)'
;MRRIVLTTALGMGLAWPALAHPHVFVDTGIEVIFDAQGRAAALRITWTYDDLISLALLSDRGMDLDFDGVLTPAELAALNGFDMQWPPGVPGDTYALLGDAPLGLSGPADWTVSYADARITSTHLRRLEAPVVIKEAPLVVQVYDTGYYTAYTIIGDPVLTGAPA
;
A
#
# COMPACT_ATOMS: atom_id res chain seq x y z
N MET A 1 -67.97 0.49 28.79
CA MET A 1 -67.10 0.64 27.62
C MET A 1 -65.67 0.93 28.09
N ARG A 2 -64.79 -0.09 28.04
CA ARG A 2 -63.38 0.05 28.45
C ARG A 2 -62.56 0.41 27.22
N ARG A 3 -61.91 1.59 27.20
CA ARG A 3 -61.02 2.02 26.14
C ARG A 3 -59.63 1.43 26.41
N ILE A 4 -59.17 0.57 25.53
CA ILE A 4 -57.79 0.05 25.53
C ILE A 4 -56.93 1.10 24.80
N VAL A 5 -55.99 1.71 25.52
CA VAL A 5 -54.98 2.58 24.94
C VAL A 5 -53.79 1.69 24.60
N LEU A 6 -53.54 1.50 23.29
CA LEU A 6 -52.38 0.77 22.80
C LEU A 6 -51.18 1.75 22.71
N THR A 7 -50.24 1.64 23.62
CA THR A 7 -48.98 2.43 23.62
C THR A 7 -47.95 1.73 22.74
N THR A 8 -47.76 2.25 21.55
CA THR A 8 -46.69 1.77 20.65
C THR A 8 -45.36 2.33 21.17
N ALA A 9 -44.53 1.51 21.80
CA ALA A 9 -43.15 1.88 22.16
C ALA A 9 -42.30 1.83 20.86
N LEU A 10 -41.97 3.00 20.34
CA LEU A 10 -41.04 3.14 19.25
C LEU A 10 -39.63 2.87 19.77
N GLY A 11 -39.12 1.66 19.54
CA GLY A 11 -37.76 1.29 19.88
C GLY A 11 -36.79 2.06 18.97
N MET A 12 -36.16 3.12 19.50
CA MET A 12 -34.98 3.74 18.89
C MET A 12 -33.83 2.72 18.95
N GLY A 13 -33.62 1.98 17.85
CA GLY A 13 -32.44 1.17 17.66
C GLY A 13 -31.23 2.10 17.63
N LEU A 14 -30.33 1.97 18.62
CA LEU A 14 -29.00 2.56 18.60
C LEU A 14 -28.23 1.92 17.41
N ALA A 15 -28.22 2.59 16.26
CA ALA A 15 -27.32 2.25 15.19
C ALA A 15 -25.91 2.56 15.68
N TRP A 16 -25.14 1.54 16.04
CA TRP A 16 -23.69 1.68 16.20
C TRP A 16 -23.09 2.03 14.84
N PRO A 17 -22.16 3.01 14.78
CA PRO A 17 -21.45 3.29 13.54
C PRO A 17 -20.74 1.99 13.12
N ALA A 18 -21.12 1.45 11.99
CA ALA A 18 -20.36 0.39 11.35
C ALA A 18 -19.04 1.03 10.90
N LEU A 19 -17.91 0.62 11.49
CA LEU A 19 -16.59 0.95 10.98
C LEU A 19 -16.45 0.23 9.64
N ALA A 20 -16.70 0.96 8.55
CA ALA A 20 -16.68 0.42 7.19
C ALA A 20 -15.27 0.51 6.54
N HIS A 21 -14.23 0.81 7.29
CA HIS A 21 -12.85 0.92 6.84
C HIS A 21 -11.94 -0.02 7.64
N PRO A 22 -10.87 -0.56 7.02
CA PRO A 22 -10.39 -0.38 5.65
C PRO A 22 -11.12 -1.25 4.61
N HIS A 23 -10.98 -0.86 3.31
CA HIS A 23 -11.55 -1.61 2.17
C HIS A 23 -10.50 -2.35 1.34
N VAL A 24 -9.23 -1.95 1.45
CA VAL A 24 -8.09 -2.52 0.74
C VAL A 24 -7.07 -2.99 1.75
N PHE A 25 -6.55 -4.21 1.59
CA PHE A 25 -5.50 -4.75 2.44
C PHE A 25 -4.26 -5.02 1.59
N VAL A 26 -3.11 -4.50 2.04
CA VAL A 26 -1.85 -4.56 1.31
C VAL A 26 -0.74 -5.05 2.22
N ASP A 27 -0.15 -6.19 1.86
CA ASP A 27 1.11 -6.64 2.46
C ASP A 27 2.26 -5.83 1.86
N THR A 28 3.09 -5.24 2.70
CA THR A 28 4.14 -4.30 2.29
C THR A 28 5.51 -4.84 2.61
N GLY A 29 6.35 -5.01 1.58
CA GLY A 29 7.78 -5.25 1.72
C GLY A 29 8.58 -3.96 1.58
N ILE A 30 9.69 -3.83 2.33
CA ILE A 30 10.56 -2.67 2.29
C ILE A 30 12.00 -3.12 2.03
N GLU A 31 12.64 -2.52 1.03
CA GLU A 31 14.07 -2.65 0.79
C GLU A 31 14.73 -1.27 0.91
N VAL A 32 15.79 -1.16 1.71
CA VAL A 32 16.61 0.03 1.81
C VAL A 32 17.85 -0.15 0.94
N ILE A 33 18.03 0.75 -0.02
CA ILE A 33 19.12 0.71 -0.98
C ILE A 33 20.15 1.77 -0.61
N PHE A 34 21.41 1.32 -0.44
CA PHE A 34 22.53 2.16 -0.09
C PHE A 34 23.35 2.52 -1.35
N ASP A 35 23.90 3.72 -1.36
CA ASP A 35 24.83 4.16 -2.40
C ASP A 35 26.28 3.65 -2.13
N ALA A 36 27.16 3.92 -3.08
CA ALA A 36 28.56 3.52 -2.98
C ALA A 36 29.33 4.16 -1.81
N GLN A 37 28.75 5.19 -1.18
CA GLN A 37 29.28 5.86 0.01
C GLN A 37 28.69 5.31 1.31
N GLY A 38 27.85 4.26 1.23
CA GLY A 38 27.19 3.63 2.37
C GLY A 38 26.07 4.48 2.98
N ARG A 39 25.47 5.39 2.20
CA ARG A 39 24.32 6.19 2.62
C ARG A 39 23.03 5.57 2.11
N ALA A 40 21.97 5.54 2.90
CA ALA A 40 20.66 5.19 2.39
C ALA A 40 20.22 6.20 1.34
N ALA A 41 19.94 5.74 0.13
CA ALA A 41 19.70 6.57 -1.05
C ALA A 41 18.30 6.36 -1.66
N ALA A 42 17.71 5.19 -1.45
CA ALA A 42 16.38 4.88 -1.97
C ALA A 42 15.68 3.81 -1.13
N LEU A 43 14.37 3.76 -1.28
CA LEU A 43 13.51 2.68 -0.81
C LEU A 43 12.91 1.99 -2.03
N ARG A 44 12.92 0.66 -2.06
CA ARG A 44 12.04 -0.11 -2.93
C ARG A 44 10.88 -0.61 -2.07
N ILE A 45 9.71 -0.27 -2.49
CA ILE A 45 8.46 -0.67 -1.83
C ILE A 45 7.82 -1.76 -2.68
N THR A 46 7.38 -2.82 -2.03
CA THR A 46 6.59 -3.89 -2.63
C THR A 46 5.21 -3.88 -2.00
N TRP A 47 4.16 -3.81 -2.82
CA TRP A 47 2.77 -3.92 -2.38
C TRP A 47 2.13 -5.17 -2.97
N THR A 48 1.70 -6.07 -2.12
CA THR A 48 0.94 -7.26 -2.52
C THR A 48 -0.49 -7.09 -2.03
N TYR A 49 -1.39 -6.88 -2.97
CA TYR A 49 -2.83 -6.68 -2.71
C TYR A 49 -3.48 -8.00 -2.31
N ASP A 50 -4.53 -7.96 -1.49
CA ASP A 50 -5.31 -9.14 -1.18
C ASP A 50 -6.01 -9.71 -2.43
N ASP A 51 -6.51 -10.93 -2.32
CA ASP A 51 -7.13 -11.66 -3.42
C ASP A 51 -8.42 -11.00 -3.91
N LEU A 52 -9.23 -10.45 -3.01
CA LEU A 52 -10.50 -9.80 -3.35
C LEU A 52 -10.27 -8.53 -4.17
N ILE A 53 -9.34 -7.69 -3.73
CA ILE A 53 -8.97 -6.46 -4.44
C ILE A 53 -8.27 -6.79 -5.76
N SER A 54 -7.40 -7.80 -5.77
CA SER A 54 -6.75 -8.25 -7.00
C SER A 54 -7.77 -8.72 -8.04
N LEU A 55 -8.73 -9.55 -7.62
CA LEU A 55 -9.82 -10.00 -8.50
C LEU A 55 -10.66 -8.83 -9.02
N ALA A 56 -11.03 -7.88 -8.16
CA ALA A 56 -11.81 -6.71 -8.55
C ALA A 56 -11.04 -5.86 -9.59
N LEU A 57 -9.75 -5.62 -9.35
CA LEU A 57 -8.88 -4.85 -10.26
C LEU A 57 -8.75 -5.50 -11.64
N LEU A 58 -8.63 -6.82 -11.71
CA LEU A 58 -8.56 -7.55 -12.98
C LEU A 58 -9.92 -7.54 -13.70
N SER A 59 -11.00 -7.81 -12.97
CA SER A 59 -12.36 -7.81 -13.50
C SER A 59 -12.73 -6.45 -14.10
N ASP A 60 -12.46 -5.36 -13.40
CA ASP A 60 -12.75 -3.99 -13.86
C ASP A 60 -11.97 -3.62 -15.12
N ARG A 61 -10.84 -4.28 -15.39
CA ARG A 61 -10.01 -4.10 -16.57
C ARG A 61 -10.27 -5.11 -17.68
N GLY A 62 -11.16 -6.08 -17.45
CA GLY A 62 -11.44 -7.16 -18.40
C GLY A 62 -10.24 -8.07 -18.63
N MET A 63 -9.44 -8.34 -17.60
CA MET A 63 -8.28 -9.23 -17.61
C MET A 63 -8.63 -10.58 -16.99
N ASP A 64 -7.87 -11.64 -17.32
CA ASP A 64 -8.10 -13.02 -16.84
C ASP A 64 -9.57 -13.45 -17.03
N LEU A 65 -10.11 -13.26 -18.23
CA LEU A 65 -11.53 -13.50 -18.53
C LEU A 65 -11.93 -14.99 -18.51
N ASP A 66 -10.96 -15.87 -18.66
CA ASP A 66 -11.14 -17.32 -18.57
C ASP A 66 -10.93 -17.87 -17.15
N PHE A 67 -10.55 -17.00 -16.21
CA PHE A 67 -10.35 -17.29 -14.80
C PHE A 67 -9.36 -18.42 -14.54
N ASP A 68 -8.32 -18.54 -15.39
CA ASP A 68 -7.28 -19.54 -15.20
C ASP A 68 -6.19 -19.13 -14.19
N GLY A 69 -6.24 -17.87 -13.72
CA GLY A 69 -5.30 -17.30 -12.76
C GLY A 69 -3.95 -16.93 -13.37
N VAL A 70 -3.88 -16.81 -14.70
CA VAL A 70 -2.66 -16.48 -15.43
C VAL A 70 -2.89 -15.26 -16.32
N LEU A 71 -2.11 -14.21 -16.11
CA LEU A 71 -2.14 -13.06 -16.99
C LEU A 71 -1.18 -13.26 -18.17
N THR A 72 -1.65 -12.96 -19.37
CA THR A 72 -0.82 -12.89 -20.57
C THR A 72 0.23 -11.78 -20.44
N PRO A 73 1.34 -11.82 -21.21
CA PRO A 73 2.30 -10.72 -21.22
C PRO A 73 1.70 -9.36 -21.61
N ALA A 74 0.65 -9.35 -22.44
CA ALA A 74 -0.05 -8.12 -22.82
C ALA A 74 -0.88 -7.55 -21.65
N GLU A 75 -1.57 -8.39 -20.89
CA GLU A 75 -2.33 -7.99 -19.71
C GLU A 75 -1.39 -7.49 -18.60
N LEU A 76 -0.28 -8.20 -18.33
CA LEU A 76 0.73 -7.73 -17.39
C LEU A 76 1.31 -6.37 -17.80
N ALA A 77 1.60 -6.18 -19.09
CA ALA A 77 2.08 -4.90 -19.57
C ALA A 77 1.04 -3.77 -19.40
N ALA A 78 -0.24 -4.06 -19.62
CA ALA A 78 -1.34 -3.11 -19.42
C ALA A 78 -1.61 -2.82 -17.93
N LEU A 79 -1.36 -3.78 -17.05
CA LEU A 79 -1.50 -3.63 -15.60
C LEU A 79 -0.33 -2.84 -14.99
N ASN A 80 0.85 -2.85 -15.63
CA ASN A 80 2.06 -2.25 -15.06
C ASN A 80 1.91 -0.75 -14.79
N GLY A 81 2.14 -0.33 -13.55
CA GLY A 81 2.00 1.06 -13.10
C GLY A 81 0.56 1.50 -12.84
N PHE A 82 -0.37 0.57 -12.67
CA PHE A 82 -1.79 0.85 -12.42
C PHE A 82 -2.02 1.70 -11.15
N ASP A 83 -1.14 1.59 -10.18
CA ASP A 83 -1.15 2.23 -8.86
C ASP A 83 -0.10 3.35 -8.71
N MET A 84 0.61 3.72 -9.81
CA MET A 84 1.72 4.67 -9.79
C MET A 84 1.37 6.07 -10.33
N GLN A 85 0.12 6.33 -10.68
CA GLN A 85 -0.31 7.61 -11.25
C GLN A 85 -0.73 8.59 -10.16
N TRP A 86 0.24 8.98 -9.32
CA TRP A 86 -0.05 9.89 -8.20
C TRP A 86 -0.06 11.36 -8.67
N PRO A 87 -1.02 12.17 -8.20
CA PRO A 87 -0.95 13.61 -8.39
C PRO A 87 0.34 14.20 -7.77
N PRO A 88 0.86 15.31 -8.28
CA PRO A 88 2.00 15.99 -7.68
C PRO A 88 1.77 16.30 -6.20
N GLY A 89 2.76 15.98 -5.36
CA GLY A 89 2.72 16.20 -3.92
C GLY A 89 2.01 15.12 -3.10
N VAL A 90 1.48 14.08 -3.74
CA VAL A 90 0.96 12.91 -3.01
C VAL A 90 2.13 12.08 -2.49
N PRO A 91 2.19 11.78 -1.18
CA PRO A 91 3.30 11.03 -0.59
C PRO A 91 3.28 9.54 -0.95
N GLY A 92 2.18 9.02 -1.54
CA GLY A 92 2.04 7.60 -1.88
C GLY A 92 2.16 6.70 -0.66
N ASP A 93 1.50 7.09 0.42
CA ASP A 93 1.35 6.36 1.69
C ASP A 93 2.67 5.85 2.32
N THR A 94 3.81 6.34 1.82
CA THR A 94 5.15 5.98 2.31
C THR A 94 5.88 7.20 2.81
N TYR A 95 6.39 7.12 4.03
CA TYR A 95 7.07 8.19 4.73
C TYR A 95 8.41 7.68 5.26
N ALA A 96 9.43 8.53 5.22
CA ALA A 96 10.75 8.21 5.76
C ALA A 96 11.21 9.31 6.72
N LEU A 97 11.86 8.92 7.81
CA LEU A 97 12.43 9.83 8.79
C LEU A 97 13.85 9.36 9.17
N LEU A 98 14.74 10.27 9.48
CA LEU A 98 16.00 10.00 10.17
C LEU A 98 15.88 10.49 11.61
N GLY A 99 15.73 9.57 12.55
CA GLY A 99 15.20 9.90 13.87
C GLY A 99 13.79 10.49 13.75
N ASP A 100 13.61 11.71 14.21
CA ASP A 100 12.31 12.43 14.10
C ASP A 100 12.26 13.40 12.90
N ALA A 101 13.35 13.52 12.14
CA ALA A 101 13.43 14.44 11.01
C ALA A 101 12.87 13.81 9.74
N PRO A 102 11.79 14.35 9.14
CA PRO A 102 11.23 13.82 7.91
C PRO A 102 12.21 13.96 6.74
N LEU A 103 12.25 12.94 5.89
CA LEU A 103 13.05 12.89 4.66
C LEU A 103 12.12 13.02 3.44
N GLY A 104 12.52 13.82 2.47
CA GLY A 104 11.85 13.92 1.18
C GLY A 104 12.06 12.65 0.34
N LEU A 105 10.97 12.16 -0.24
CA LEU A 105 10.96 11.04 -1.18
C LEU A 105 10.51 11.52 -2.56
N SER A 106 11.17 11.02 -3.61
CA SER A 106 10.74 11.24 -4.99
C SER A 106 9.34 10.65 -5.24
N GLY A 107 8.70 11.01 -6.35
CA GLY A 107 7.62 10.21 -6.91
C GLY A 107 8.07 8.77 -7.21
N PRO A 108 7.12 7.86 -7.55
CA PRO A 108 7.44 6.47 -7.89
C PRO A 108 8.26 6.40 -9.17
N ALA A 109 9.20 5.46 -9.23
CA ALA A 109 10.02 5.17 -10.41
C ALA A 109 10.29 3.65 -10.50
N ASP A 110 10.77 3.20 -11.64
CA ASP A 110 11.26 1.83 -11.86
C ASP A 110 10.28 0.77 -11.31
N TRP A 111 9.00 0.92 -11.63
CA TRP A 111 7.95 0.04 -11.16
C TRP A 111 7.82 -1.24 -11.98
N THR A 112 7.36 -2.29 -11.33
CA THR A 112 7.03 -3.58 -11.94
C THR A 112 5.70 -4.09 -11.40
N VAL A 113 5.10 -5.05 -12.10
CA VAL A 113 3.92 -5.77 -11.65
C VAL A 113 4.06 -7.25 -11.91
N SER A 114 3.49 -8.06 -11.05
CA SER A 114 3.30 -9.49 -11.24
C SER A 114 1.95 -9.93 -10.69
N TYR A 115 1.48 -11.09 -11.14
CA TYR A 115 0.27 -11.73 -10.65
C TYR A 115 0.59 -13.21 -10.38
N ALA A 116 0.38 -13.63 -9.16
CA ALA A 116 0.57 -15.01 -8.73
C ALA A 116 -0.29 -15.28 -7.49
N ASP A 117 -0.72 -16.51 -7.31
CA ASP A 117 -1.53 -16.95 -6.16
C ASP A 117 -2.77 -16.07 -5.93
N ALA A 118 -3.44 -15.69 -7.02
CA ALA A 118 -4.59 -14.79 -7.05
C ALA A 118 -4.33 -13.37 -6.51
N ARG A 119 -3.07 -12.96 -6.39
CA ARG A 119 -2.68 -11.65 -5.84
C ARG A 119 -1.83 -10.85 -6.82
N ILE A 120 -2.14 -9.58 -6.97
CA ILE A 120 -1.33 -8.62 -7.71
C ILE A 120 -0.23 -8.12 -6.76
N THR A 121 1.02 -8.16 -7.25
CA THR A 121 2.15 -7.54 -6.56
C THR A 121 2.74 -6.46 -7.44
N SER A 122 2.79 -5.22 -6.95
CA SER A 122 3.51 -4.11 -7.57
C SER A 122 4.77 -3.76 -6.80
N THR A 123 5.79 -3.28 -7.48
CA THR A 123 6.98 -2.70 -6.84
C THR A 123 7.26 -1.33 -7.42
N HIS A 124 7.83 -0.44 -6.61
CA HIS A 124 8.30 0.85 -7.09
C HIS A 124 9.48 1.37 -6.27
N LEU A 125 10.30 2.19 -6.89
CA LEU A 125 11.44 2.84 -6.26
C LEU A 125 11.08 4.26 -5.81
N ARG A 126 11.45 4.62 -4.59
CA ARG A 126 11.35 5.96 -4.03
C ARG A 126 12.77 6.43 -3.67
N ARG A 127 13.32 7.39 -4.38
CA ARG A 127 14.65 7.96 -4.07
C ARG A 127 14.50 8.95 -2.93
N LEU A 128 15.44 8.92 -1.97
CA LEU A 128 15.56 10.01 -1.02
C LEU A 128 16.07 11.26 -1.77
N GLU A 129 15.46 12.43 -1.53
CA GLU A 129 15.91 13.70 -2.12
C GLU A 129 17.37 14.00 -1.78
N ALA A 130 17.80 13.60 -0.58
CA ALA A 130 19.20 13.63 -0.16
C ALA A 130 19.54 12.29 0.52
N PRO A 131 20.56 11.54 0.04
CA PRO A 131 21.02 10.32 0.70
C PRO A 131 21.53 10.61 2.11
N VAL A 132 21.15 9.74 3.07
CA VAL A 132 21.46 9.93 4.50
C VAL A 132 22.36 8.85 5.05
N VAL A 133 23.22 9.22 6.01
CA VAL A 133 24.04 8.27 6.77
C VAL A 133 23.27 7.83 8.00
N ILE A 134 23.09 6.52 8.14
CA ILE A 134 22.43 5.91 9.31
C ILE A 134 23.52 5.57 10.32
N LYS A 135 23.74 6.43 11.33
CA LYS A 135 24.72 6.20 12.41
C LYS A 135 24.11 6.39 13.79
N GLU A 136 23.77 7.64 14.12
CA GLU A 136 23.30 8.03 15.45
C GLU A 136 21.77 8.05 15.56
N ALA A 137 21.09 8.18 14.42
CA ALA A 137 19.66 8.18 14.32
C ALA A 137 19.18 7.04 13.40
N PRO A 138 18.12 6.32 13.77
CA PRO A 138 17.55 5.26 12.92
C PRO A 138 16.86 5.86 11.71
N LEU A 139 16.94 5.15 10.57
CA LEU A 139 16.01 5.36 9.46
C LEU A 139 14.69 4.69 9.82
N VAL A 140 13.63 5.46 9.91
CA VAL A 140 12.27 4.97 10.16
C VAL A 140 11.49 5.07 8.87
N VAL A 141 10.89 3.95 8.44
CA VAL A 141 9.98 3.92 7.30
C VAL A 141 8.57 3.59 7.81
N GLN A 142 7.61 4.41 7.43
CA GLN A 142 6.22 4.24 7.78
C GLN A 142 5.39 4.11 6.52
N VAL A 143 4.43 3.18 6.54
CA VAL A 143 3.47 3.01 5.43
C VAL A 143 2.07 3.05 6.01
N TYR A 144 1.29 4.07 5.63
CA TYR A 144 -0.08 4.24 6.09
C TYR A 144 -0.88 5.18 5.20
N ASP A 145 -2.17 4.90 5.07
CA ASP A 145 -3.14 5.78 4.42
C ASP A 145 -3.80 6.68 5.48
N THR A 146 -3.67 7.98 5.34
CA THR A 146 -4.29 8.97 6.23
C THR A 146 -5.82 8.96 6.14
N GLY A 147 -6.38 8.42 5.05
CA GLY A 147 -7.81 8.26 4.83
C GLY A 147 -8.41 7.00 5.45
N TYR A 148 -7.56 6.09 5.95
CA TYR A 148 -7.95 4.78 6.49
C TYR A 148 -8.68 3.87 5.48
N TYR A 149 -8.61 4.16 4.19
CA TYR A 149 -9.21 3.34 3.15
C TYR A 149 -8.40 2.08 2.88
N THR A 150 -7.05 2.21 2.94
CA THR A 150 -6.10 1.12 2.78
C THR A 150 -5.43 0.78 4.11
N ALA A 151 -5.42 -0.51 4.47
CA ALA A 151 -4.63 -1.05 5.56
C ALA A 151 -3.34 -1.65 5.00
N TYR A 152 -2.21 -1.13 5.44
CA TYR A 152 -0.89 -1.66 5.10
C TYR A 152 -0.35 -2.50 6.24
N THR A 153 0.14 -3.70 5.93
CA THR A 153 0.85 -4.57 6.87
C THR A 153 2.28 -4.75 6.40
N ILE A 154 3.26 -4.29 7.16
CA ILE A 154 4.68 -4.54 6.84
C ILE A 154 4.98 -6.01 7.15
N ILE A 155 5.45 -6.74 6.15
CA ILE A 155 5.76 -8.16 6.24
C ILE A 155 7.28 -8.39 6.20
N GLY A 156 7.76 -9.23 7.13
CA GLY A 156 9.18 -9.55 7.24
C GLY A 156 10.06 -8.39 7.70
N ASP A 157 11.36 -8.65 7.76
CA ASP A 157 12.37 -7.64 8.05
C ASP A 157 12.72 -6.86 6.78
N PRO A 158 13.12 -5.57 6.89
CA PRO A 158 13.60 -4.80 5.75
C PRO A 158 14.82 -5.45 5.10
N VAL A 159 14.83 -5.53 3.77
CA VAL A 159 16.01 -5.95 3.01
C VAL A 159 16.98 -4.78 2.91
N LEU A 160 18.28 -5.03 3.14
CA LEU A 160 19.33 -4.01 3.05
C LEU A 160 20.24 -4.33 1.86
N THR A 161 20.19 -3.54 0.80
CA THR A 161 20.97 -3.73 -0.42
C THR A 161 22.09 -2.71 -0.49
N GLY A 162 23.34 -3.19 -0.65
CA GLY A 162 24.52 -2.32 -0.69
C GLY A 162 24.90 -1.72 0.67
N ALA A 163 24.40 -2.26 1.78
CA ALA A 163 24.76 -1.79 3.11
C ALA A 163 26.29 -1.91 3.36
N PRO A 164 26.91 -0.93 4.03
CA PRO A 164 28.31 -1.06 4.44
C PRO A 164 28.47 -2.23 5.43
N ALA A 165 29.61 -2.92 5.33
CA ALA A 165 29.95 -4.03 6.21
C ALA A 165 30.19 -3.59 7.67
#